data_5cbbf9af7db30ce57ec4aa1a02e9a7a2
#
_entry.id   5cbbf9af7db30ce57ec4aa1a02e9a7a2
#
_cell.length_a   1.000
_cell.length_b   1.000
_cell.length_c   1.000
_cell.angle_alpha   90.00
_cell.angle_beta   90.00
_cell.angle_gamma   90.00
#
_symmetry.space_group_name_H-M   'P 1'
#
loop_
_entity.id
_entity.type
_entity.pdbx_description
1 polymer ?
#
loop_
_entity_poly.entity_id
_entity_poly.type
_entity_poly.pdbx_seq_one_letter_code
_entity_poly.pdbx_strand_id
1 'polypeptide(L)'
;MSTSCVYPSGTRRAFELAAEAGYDGVEVMVTEDRVTQDAVALRSLADETGLDILSIHAPVLTRTAFVWGRDHRVKLRRSAELADAVGASTVVVHPPFRWQRRYAAAFVDLVAELSEQYGLEIAVENMACFRSRGLRVQPFAFGYDPGPLACAALTLDFSHAALAGEDSLEIATRYGDRLRHIHLCDGTSPSPRAAFLDEHLLPGDGDQPVAAVLERLRAAEWSGSIVAEVHLPSGGDDASRVAQLRSSLAFAKRAFASTRRLPDESPDAGGLPYRLA
;
A
#
# COMPACT_ATOMS: atom_id res chain seq x y z
N MET A 1 4.69 3.46 8.74
CA MET A 1 3.78 4.59 8.38
C MET A 1 4.21 5.16 7.04
N SER A 2 3.28 5.45 6.12
CA SER A 2 3.60 6.18 4.88
C SER A 2 3.86 7.66 5.18
N THR A 3 4.87 8.26 4.54
CA THR A 3 5.14 9.70 4.63
C THR A 3 4.00 10.55 4.04
N SER A 4 3.12 9.94 3.25
CA SER A 4 1.91 10.58 2.70
C SER A 4 0.91 10.99 3.78
N CYS A 5 0.85 10.26 4.92
CA CYS A 5 -0.12 10.51 6.00
C CYS A 5 -0.12 11.94 6.53
N VAL A 6 1.02 12.58 6.51
CA VAL A 6 1.20 13.92 7.12
C VAL A 6 1.34 15.04 6.09
N TYR A 7 1.04 14.75 4.81
CA TYR A 7 1.03 15.78 3.79
C TYR A 7 0.11 16.97 4.20
N PRO A 8 0.51 18.24 3.99
CA PRO A 8 1.68 18.69 3.22
C PRO A 8 2.98 18.89 4.04
N SER A 9 3.11 18.32 5.21
CA SER A 9 4.37 18.37 5.96
C SER A 9 5.48 17.69 5.18
N GLY A 10 6.71 18.20 5.30
CA GLY A 10 7.88 17.65 4.60
C GLY A 10 8.32 16.30 5.19
N THR A 11 9.20 15.62 4.44
CA THR A 11 9.68 14.27 4.74
C THR A 11 10.29 14.16 6.14
N ARG A 12 11.13 15.12 6.57
CA ARG A 12 11.70 15.14 7.93
C ARG A 12 10.61 15.09 8.99
N ARG A 13 9.58 15.93 8.84
CA ARG A 13 8.48 15.95 9.83
C ARG A 13 7.70 14.64 9.85
N ALA A 14 7.55 13.97 8.70
CA ALA A 14 6.93 12.65 8.63
C ALA A 14 7.70 11.61 9.45
N PHE A 15 9.03 11.58 9.36
CA PHE A 15 9.88 10.69 10.17
C PHE A 15 9.76 11.00 11.67
N GLU A 16 9.84 12.27 12.05
CA GLU A 16 9.68 12.68 13.45
C GLU A 16 8.34 12.25 14.05
N LEU A 17 7.22 12.47 13.32
CA LEU A 17 5.89 12.09 13.78
C LEU A 17 5.71 10.56 13.82
N ALA A 18 6.31 9.81 12.89
CA ALA A 18 6.30 8.36 12.91
C ALA A 18 7.04 7.82 14.16
N ALA A 19 8.22 8.35 14.45
CA ALA A 19 8.99 7.97 15.64
C ALA A 19 8.23 8.34 16.92
N GLU A 20 7.67 9.54 17.00
CA GLU A 20 6.86 9.98 18.15
C GLU A 20 5.62 9.09 18.34
N ALA A 21 4.98 8.66 17.25
CA ALA A 21 3.84 7.76 17.30
C ALA A 21 4.21 6.32 17.68
N GLY A 22 5.49 5.93 17.57
CA GLY A 22 6.01 4.62 17.98
C GLY A 22 5.93 3.57 16.88
N TYR A 23 6.04 3.98 15.62
CA TYR A 23 6.20 3.07 14.46
C TYR A 23 7.62 2.49 14.44
N ASP A 24 7.76 1.30 13.88
CA ASP A 24 9.06 0.64 13.69
C ASP A 24 9.79 1.15 12.44
N GLY A 25 9.03 1.69 11.46
CA GLY A 25 9.59 2.19 10.22
C GLY A 25 8.60 2.98 9.38
N VAL A 26 9.09 3.44 8.25
CA VAL A 26 8.34 4.27 7.30
C VAL A 26 8.34 3.69 5.89
N GLU A 27 7.30 4.03 5.16
CA GLU A 27 7.29 4.02 3.71
C GLU A 27 7.54 5.43 3.21
N VAL A 28 8.47 5.58 2.29
CA VAL A 28 8.77 6.86 1.67
C VAL A 28 8.00 6.99 0.36
N MET A 29 6.96 7.83 0.36
CA MET A 29 6.30 8.27 -0.87
C MET A 29 7.23 9.22 -1.62
N VAL A 30 7.67 8.83 -2.81
CA VAL A 30 8.54 9.67 -3.64
C VAL A 30 7.74 10.83 -4.25
N THR A 31 8.12 12.05 -3.88
CA THR A 31 7.43 13.29 -4.26
C THR A 31 8.39 14.32 -4.85
N GLU A 32 7.92 15.56 -5.03
CA GLU A 32 8.76 16.70 -5.42
C GLU A 32 9.69 17.18 -4.29
N ASP A 33 9.45 16.75 -3.04
CA ASP A 33 10.41 16.95 -1.95
C ASP A 33 11.70 16.19 -2.28
N ARG A 34 12.78 16.95 -2.46
CA ARG A 34 14.09 16.42 -2.87
C ARG A 34 14.63 15.38 -1.90
N VAL A 35 14.27 15.46 -0.63
CA VAL A 35 14.67 14.50 0.40
C VAL A 35 14.17 13.09 0.06
N THR A 36 12.94 12.97 -0.49
CA THR A 36 12.37 11.67 -0.90
C THR A 36 13.10 11.01 -2.08
N GLN A 37 14.01 11.74 -2.73
CA GLN A 37 14.75 11.29 -3.91
C GLN A 37 16.24 11.08 -3.63
N ASP A 38 16.67 11.30 -2.39
CA ASP A 38 18.09 11.30 -1.98
C ASP A 38 18.32 10.23 -0.91
N ALA A 39 18.99 9.14 -1.31
CA ALA A 39 19.29 8.03 -0.42
C ALA A 39 20.14 8.41 0.80
N VAL A 40 21.05 9.39 0.65
CA VAL A 40 21.90 9.83 1.77
C VAL A 40 21.05 10.59 2.79
N ALA A 41 20.20 11.51 2.31
CA ALA A 41 19.30 12.27 3.18
C ALA A 41 18.29 11.35 3.88
N LEU A 42 17.73 10.38 3.19
CA LEU A 42 16.79 9.41 3.77
C LEU A 42 17.43 8.54 4.84
N ARG A 43 18.63 8.00 4.59
CA ARG A 43 19.38 7.24 5.61
C ARG A 43 19.72 8.09 6.82
N SER A 44 20.13 9.35 6.63
CA SER A 44 20.39 10.26 7.75
C SER A 44 19.13 10.45 8.62
N LEU A 45 17.93 10.59 8.00
CA LEU A 45 16.68 10.70 8.74
C LEU A 45 16.33 9.40 9.48
N ALA A 46 16.56 8.25 8.86
CA ALA A 46 16.36 6.95 9.48
C ALA A 46 17.26 6.79 10.72
N ASP A 47 18.54 7.11 10.58
CA ASP A 47 19.51 7.07 11.70
C ASP A 47 19.14 8.05 12.83
N GLU A 48 18.75 9.28 12.48
CA GLU A 48 18.37 10.33 13.44
C GLU A 48 17.11 9.95 14.24
N THR A 49 16.17 9.23 13.62
CA THR A 49 14.88 8.90 14.21
C THR A 49 14.79 7.47 14.76
N GLY A 50 15.76 6.61 14.42
CA GLY A 50 15.76 5.20 14.78
C GLY A 50 14.70 4.38 14.04
N LEU A 51 14.24 4.84 12.87
CA LEU A 51 13.22 4.17 12.06
C LEU A 51 13.86 3.45 10.88
N ASP A 52 13.34 2.25 10.57
CA ASP A 52 13.68 1.59 9.32
C ASP A 52 12.93 2.21 8.13
N ILE A 53 13.54 2.19 6.94
CA ILE A 53 12.82 2.48 5.70
C ILE A 53 12.36 1.14 5.12
N LEU A 54 11.07 0.84 5.29
CA LEU A 54 10.49 -0.47 4.94
C LEU A 54 10.23 -0.60 3.44
N SER A 55 9.77 0.49 2.84
CA SER A 55 9.36 0.53 1.44
C SER A 55 9.56 1.90 0.80
N ILE A 56 9.71 1.87 -0.52
CA ILE A 56 9.65 3.06 -1.37
C ILE A 56 8.38 2.99 -2.18
N HIS A 57 7.50 3.97 -2.04
CA HIS A 57 6.37 4.12 -2.93
C HIS A 57 6.78 4.91 -4.17
N ALA A 58 6.69 4.27 -5.33
CA ALA A 58 7.08 4.88 -6.61
C ALA A 58 6.25 6.16 -6.88
N PRO A 59 6.82 7.16 -7.60
CA PRO A 59 6.10 8.39 -7.88
C PRO A 59 4.74 8.14 -8.54
N VAL A 60 3.67 8.57 -7.86
CA VAL A 60 2.30 8.50 -8.37
C VAL A 60 1.95 9.76 -9.18
N LEU A 61 0.93 9.68 -9.92
CA LEU A 61 0.43 10.38 -11.05
C LEU A 61 0.50 11.88 -11.19
N THR A 62 -0.23 12.63 -10.43
CA THR A 62 -0.54 14.01 -10.83
C THR A 62 0.41 15.01 -10.23
N ARG A 63 0.77 14.83 -8.97
CA ARG A 63 1.67 15.72 -8.23
C ARG A 63 3.15 15.40 -8.46
N THR A 64 3.47 14.18 -8.86
CA THR A 64 4.83 13.70 -9.07
C THR A 64 5.14 13.42 -10.55
N ALA A 65 4.32 13.98 -11.45
CA ALA A 65 4.42 13.76 -12.89
C ALA A 65 5.82 14.05 -13.45
N PHE A 66 6.55 15.01 -12.86
CA PHE A 66 7.87 15.43 -13.31
C PHE A 66 9.02 14.89 -12.48
N VAL A 67 8.76 14.18 -11.36
CA VAL A 67 9.80 13.51 -10.58
C VAL A 67 10.48 12.50 -11.48
N TRP A 68 11.80 12.64 -11.61
CA TRP A 68 12.65 11.83 -12.50
C TRP A 68 12.23 11.79 -13.98
N GLY A 69 11.51 12.82 -14.44
CA GLY A 69 11.06 12.95 -15.82
C GLY A 69 9.70 12.29 -16.08
N ARG A 70 9.38 12.05 -17.37
CA ARG A 70 8.06 11.57 -17.81
C ARG A 70 8.03 10.08 -18.18
N ASP A 71 9.17 9.42 -18.30
CA ASP A 71 9.21 7.98 -18.60
C ASP A 71 8.98 7.16 -17.33
N HIS A 72 7.86 6.46 -17.27
CA HIS A 72 7.47 5.67 -16.11
C HIS A 72 8.38 4.45 -15.89
N ARG A 73 9.06 3.94 -16.93
CA ARG A 73 10.06 2.89 -16.79
C ARG A 73 11.30 3.41 -16.04
N VAL A 74 11.69 4.64 -16.33
CA VAL A 74 12.79 5.30 -15.61
C VAL A 74 12.39 5.54 -14.15
N LYS A 75 11.14 5.94 -13.90
CA LYS A 75 10.64 6.14 -12.52
C LYS A 75 10.71 4.84 -11.72
N LEU A 76 10.21 3.73 -12.28
CA LEU A 76 10.23 2.45 -11.59
C LEU A 76 11.67 1.96 -11.33
N ARG A 77 12.59 2.08 -12.33
CA ARG A 77 14.02 1.75 -12.12
C ARG A 77 14.63 2.58 -11.00
N ARG A 78 14.42 3.89 -11.00
CA ARG A 78 14.94 4.77 -9.95
C ARG A 78 14.33 4.50 -8.58
N SER A 79 13.06 4.05 -8.52
CA SER A 79 12.46 3.62 -7.26
C SER A 79 13.13 2.36 -6.72
N ALA A 80 13.46 1.39 -7.60
CA ALA A 80 14.20 0.19 -7.22
C ALA A 80 15.64 0.52 -6.79
N GLU A 81 16.35 1.38 -7.54
CA GLU A 81 17.68 1.87 -7.17
C GLU A 81 17.68 2.58 -5.82
N LEU A 82 16.66 3.40 -5.55
CA LEU A 82 16.51 4.10 -4.28
C LEU A 82 16.23 3.12 -3.14
N ALA A 83 15.34 2.15 -3.34
CA ALA A 83 15.01 1.14 -2.34
C ALA A 83 16.26 0.33 -1.94
N ASP A 84 17.00 -0.17 -2.92
CA ASP A 84 18.28 -0.85 -2.69
C ASP A 84 19.26 0.04 -1.92
N ALA A 85 19.44 1.29 -2.36
CA ALA A 85 20.36 2.24 -1.72
C ALA A 85 19.99 2.59 -0.28
N VAL A 86 18.73 2.55 0.12
CA VAL A 86 18.29 2.83 1.51
C VAL A 86 18.07 1.56 2.34
N GLY A 87 18.23 0.37 1.75
CA GLY A 87 18.01 -0.91 2.42
C GLY A 87 16.53 -1.29 2.59
N ALA A 88 15.62 -0.66 1.85
CA ALA A 88 14.21 -1.04 1.84
C ALA A 88 14.03 -2.35 1.06
N SER A 89 13.15 -3.23 1.56
CA SER A 89 12.88 -4.53 0.92
C SER A 89 11.81 -4.47 -0.16
N THR A 90 10.99 -3.42 -0.16
CA THR A 90 9.78 -3.34 -0.99
C THR A 90 9.71 -2.03 -1.78
N VAL A 91 9.25 -2.13 -3.02
CA VAL A 91 8.80 -0.98 -3.82
C VAL A 91 7.32 -1.15 -4.12
N VAL A 92 6.50 -0.20 -3.69
CA VAL A 92 5.09 -0.15 -4.07
C VAL A 92 4.94 0.60 -5.38
N VAL A 93 4.15 0.06 -6.31
CA VAL A 93 3.92 0.66 -7.62
C VAL A 93 2.47 0.53 -8.08
N HIS A 94 1.93 1.62 -8.61
CA HIS A 94 0.64 1.60 -9.27
C HIS A 94 0.74 0.96 -10.68
N PRO A 95 -0.26 0.19 -11.11
CA PRO A 95 -0.31 -0.29 -12.48
C PRO A 95 -0.42 0.86 -13.47
N PRO A 96 0.05 0.67 -14.73
CA PRO A 96 0.00 1.68 -15.77
C PRO A 96 -1.40 2.14 -16.10
N PHE A 97 -1.53 3.40 -16.54
CA PHE A 97 -2.76 3.89 -17.14
C PHE A 97 -2.96 3.39 -18.58
N ARG A 98 -4.21 3.37 -19.03
CA ARG A 98 -4.59 2.95 -20.40
C ARG A 98 -3.90 3.74 -21.50
N TRP A 99 -3.55 5.02 -21.25
CA TRP A 99 -2.84 5.84 -22.23
C TRP A 99 -1.33 5.61 -22.24
N GLN A 100 -0.77 4.92 -21.24
CA GLN A 100 0.65 4.59 -21.12
C GLN A 100 1.00 3.27 -21.84
N ARG A 101 0.54 3.10 -23.07
CA ARG A 101 0.57 1.83 -23.79
C ARG A 101 1.93 1.13 -23.81
N ARG A 102 3.03 1.88 -24.04
CA ARG A 102 4.39 1.32 -24.07
C ARG A 102 4.85 0.84 -22.70
N TYR A 103 4.50 1.58 -21.67
CA TYR A 103 4.78 1.18 -20.28
C TYR A 103 3.93 -0.03 -19.89
N ALA A 104 2.66 -0.03 -20.20
CA ALA A 104 1.78 -1.16 -19.92
C ALA A 104 2.25 -2.46 -20.59
N ALA A 105 2.70 -2.38 -21.87
CA ALA A 105 3.22 -3.56 -22.58
C ALA A 105 4.50 -4.14 -21.96
N ALA A 106 5.30 -3.35 -21.26
CA ALA A 106 6.56 -3.79 -20.64
C ALA A 106 6.47 -3.93 -19.13
N PHE A 107 5.31 -3.67 -18.52
CA PHE A 107 5.20 -3.47 -17.07
C PHE A 107 5.54 -4.73 -16.27
N VAL A 108 4.92 -5.85 -16.60
CA VAL A 108 5.12 -7.12 -15.86
C VAL A 108 6.55 -7.61 -15.98
N ASP A 109 7.11 -7.56 -17.21
CA ASP A 109 8.50 -7.95 -17.45
C ASP A 109 9.48 -7.04 -16.71
N LEU A 110 9.22 -5.73 -16.69
CA LEU A 110 10.05 -4.76 -15.96
C LEU A 110 9.98 -4.96 -14.44
N VAL A 111 8.80 -5.27 -13.91
CA VAL A 111 8.63 -5.62 -12.49
C VAL A 111 9.46 -6.85 -12.15
N ALA A 112 9.38 -7.90 -12.96
CA ALA A 112 10.13 -9.13 -12.74
C ALA A 112 11.65 -8.88 -12.87
N GLU A 113 12.09 -8.17 -13.92
CA GLU A 113 13.51 -7.80 -14.14
C GLU A 113 14.10 -7.09 -12.93
N LEU A 114 13.40 -6.04 -12.43
CA LEU A 114 13.91 -5.23 -11.33
C LEU A 114 13.85 -5.97 -9.99
N SER A 115 12.81 -6.80 -9.77
CA SER A 115 12.75 -7.66 -8.58
C SER A 115 13.93 -8.62 -8.51
N GLU A 116 14.28 -9.26 -9.64
CA GLU A 116 15.44 -10.16 -9.72
C GLU A 116 16.76 -9.40 -9.57
N GLN A 117 16.89 -8.27 -10.29
CA GLN A 117 18.15 -7.49 -10.31
C GLN A 117 18.56 -6.97 -8.93
N TYR A 118 17.59 -6.51 -8.12
CA TYR A 118 17.85 -5.88 -6.81
C TYR A 118 17.48 -6.78 -5.62
N GLY A 119 16.87 -7.95 -5.85
CA GLY A 119 16.35 -8.79 -4.77
C GLY A 119 15.20 -8.15 -3.99
N LEU A 120 14.40 -7.31 -4.65
CA LEU A 120 13.32 -6.54 -4.05
C LEU A 120 11.94 -7.14 -4.34
N GLU A 121 11.00 -6.92 -3.42
CA GLU A 121 9.59 -7.14 -3.66
C GLU A 121 8.99 -5.89 -4.35
N ILE A 122 8.79 -5.93 -5.68
CA ILE A 122 8.05 -4.87 -6.36
C ILE A 122 6.57 -5.22 -6.30
N ALA A 123 5.89 -4.65 -5.32
CA ALA A 123 4.50 -4.95 -4.97
C ALA A 123 3.54 -4.06 -5.76
N VAL A 124 2.75 -4.68 -6.65
CA VAL A 124 1.77 -3.97 -7.47
C VAL A 124 0.49 -3.77 -6.67
N GLU A 125 0.01 -2.55 -6.61
CA GLU A 125 -1.12 -2.16 -5.77
C GLU A 125 -2.46 -2.30 -6.48
N ASN A 126 -3.52 -2.73 -5.73
CA ASN A 126 -4.89 -2.62 -6.20
C ASN A 126 -5.31 -1.15 -6.24
N MET A 127 -6.11 -0.81 -7.24
CA MET A 127 -6.45 0.58 -7.53
C MET A 127 -7.93 0.87 -7.34
N ALA A 128 -8.21 2.15 -7.12
CA ALA A 128 -9.57 2.65 -7.07
C ALA A 128 -10.28 2.58 -8.43
N CYS A 129 -11.56 2.31 -8.41
CA CYS A 129 -12.44 2.46 -9.56
C CYS A 129 -13.22 3.76 -9.45
N PHE A 130 -12.95 4.71 -10.33
CA PHE A 130 -13.66 5.99 -10.31
C PHE A 130 -15.09 5.85 -10.84
N ARG A 131 -16.03 6.54 -10.22
CA ARG A 131 -17.41 6.62 -10.68
C ARG A 131 -17.75 8.05 -11.09
N SER A 132 -18.30 8.27 -12.28
CA SER A 132 -18.77 9.56 -12.74
C SER A 132 -20.16 9.44 -13.33
N ARG A 133 -21.14 10.18 -12.78
CA ARG A 133 -22.54 10.18 -13.26
C ARG A 133 -23.11 8.77 -13.42
N GLY A 134 -22.82 7.88 -12.48
CA GLY A 134 -23.27 6.48 -12.51
C GLY A 134 -22.43 5.54 -13.40
N LEU A 135 -21.43 6.05 -14.11
CA LEU A 135 -20.50 5.25 -14.91
C LEU A 135 -19.24 4.89 -14.11
N ARG A 136 -18.83 3.64 -14.16
CA ARG A 136 -17.51 3.21 -13.66
C ARG A 136 -16.45 3.58 -14.68
N VAL A 137 -15.49 4.41 -14.27
CA VAL A 137 -14.34 4.81 -15.09
C VAL A 137 -13.12 4.09 -14.57
N GLN A 138 -12.57 3.22 -15.41
CA GLN A 138 -11.36 2.47 -15.11
C GLN A 138 -10.19 3.01 -15.91
N PRO A 139 -9.31 3.83 -15.30
CA PRO A 139 -8.21 4.45 -16.02
C PRO A 139 -7.01 3.52 -16.20
N PHE A 140 -6.88 2.47 -15.39
CA PHE A 140 -5.72 1.57 -15.40
C PHE A 140 -5.80 0.54 -16.52
N ALA A 141 -4.64 0.20 -17.11
CA ALA A 141 -4.55 -0.70 -18.27
C ALA A 141 -5.01 -2.12 -17.93
N PHE A 142 -4.76 -2.56 -16.70
CA PHE A 142 -5.05 -3.92 -16.22
C PHE A 142 -6.28 -4.00 -15.30
N GLY A 143 -7.06 -2.93 -15.22
CA GLY A 143 -8.15 -2.88 -14.25
C GLY A 143 -7.69 -2.35 -12.89
N TYR A 144 -8.54 -2.49 -11.90
CA TYR A 144 -8.25 -2.08 -10.51
C TYR A 144 -7.62 -3.21 -9.69
N ASP A 145 -7.77 -4.45 -10.10
CA ASP A 145 -7.22 -5.63 -9.44
C ASP A 145 -6.01 -6.17 -10.20
N PRO A 146 -4.78 -6.05 -9.66
CA PRO A 146 -3.58 -6.61 -10.26
C PRO A 146 -3.45 -8.13 -10.06
N GLY A 147 -4.35 -8.77 -9.33
CA GLY A 147 -4.34 -10.21 -9.05
C GLY A 147 -4.13 -11.11 -10.28
N PRO A 148 -4.75 -10.80 -11.45
CA PRO A 148 -4.51 -11.56 -12.69
C PRO A 148 -3.12 -11.37 -13.31
N LEU A 149 -2.33 -10.37 -12.90
CA LEU A 149 -0.99 -10.16 -13.43
C LEU A 149 -0.01 -11.21 -12.88
N ALA A 150 0.97 -11.57 -13.70
CA ALA A 150 2.06 -12.47 -13.29
C ALA A 150 3.14 -11.72 -12.47
N CYS A 151 2.71 -10.96 -11.47
CA CYS A 151 3.60 -10.26 -10.53
C CYS A 151 3.77 -11.11 -9.26
N ALA A 152 4.99 -11.19 -8.76
CA ALA A 152 5.33 -12.01 -7.59
C ALA A 152 4.87 -11.38 -6.28
N ALA A 153 4.75 -10.05 -6.22
CA ALA A 153 4.34 -9.31 -5.04
C ALA A 153 3.18 -8.36 -5.35
N LEU A 154 2.23 -8.27 -4.42
CA LEU A 154 1.04 -7.43 -4.50
C LEU A 154 0.88 -6.62 -3.22
N THR A 155 0.33 -5.41 -3.37
CA THR A 155 -0.10 -4.55 -2.26
C THR A 155 -1.62 -4.54 -2.18
N LEU A 156 -2.17 -4.64 -0.97
CA LEU A 156 -3.59 -4.40 -0.71
C LEU A 156 -3.76 -3.04 -0.03
N ASP A 157 -4.48 -2.16 -0.71
CA ASP A 157 -5.02 -0.92 -0.15
C ASP A 157 -6.53 -1.07 0.10
N PHE A 158 -6.95 -0.78 1.33
CA PHE A 158 -8.34 -0.94 1.76
C PHE A 158 -9.26 0.16 1.24
N SER A 159 -8.78 1.41 1.15
CA SER A 159 -9.55 2.52 0.59
C SER A 159 -9.82 2.31 -0.90
N HIS A 160 -8.80 1.85 -1.63
CA HIS A 160 -8.95 1.47 -3.03
C HIS A 160 -9.93 0.31 -3.24
N ALA A 161 -9.89 -0.72 -2.36
CA ALA A 161 -10.84 -1.82 -2.39
C ALA A 161 -12.27 -1.33 -2.17
N ALA A 162 -12.49 -0.47 -1.15
CA ALA A 162 -13.77 0.16 -0.89
C ALA A 162 -14.30 0.91 -2.12
N LEU A 163 -13.49 1.77 -2.72
CA LEU A 163 -13.86 2.52 -3.93
C LEU A 163 -14.15 1.63 -5.14
N ALA A 164 -13.45 0.52 -5.27
CA ALA A 164 -13.73 -0.48 -6.30
C ALA A 164 -15.06 -1.21 -6.04
N GLY A 165 -15.56 -1.17 -4.80
CA GLY A 165 -16.74 -1.91 -4.36
C GLY A 165 -16.45 -3.39 -4.18
N GLU A 166 -15.22 -3.70 -3.79
CA GLU A 166 -14.71 -5.04 -3.53
C GLU A 166 -14.53 -5.25 -2.02
N ASP A 167 -14.64 -6.50 -1.59
CA ASP A 167 -14.31 -6.91 -0.23
C ASP A 167 -12.82 -7.19 -0.12
N SER A 168 -12.14 -6.47 0.77
CA SER A 168 -10.68 -6.60 0.94
C SER A 168 -10.26 -7.96 1.50
N LEU A 169 -11.12 -8.69 2.21
CA LEU A 169 -10.84 -10.06 2.67
C LEU A 169 -10.84 -11.04 1.49
N GLU A 170 -11.76 -10.86 0.54
CA GLU A 170 -11.77 -11.63 -0.71
C GLU A 170 -10.52 -11.32 -1.55
N ILE A 171 -10.12 -10.03 -1.65
CA ILE A 171 -8.89 -9.64 -2.35
C ILE A 171 -7.67 -10.29 -1.69
N ALA A 172 -7.53 -10.17 -0.36
CA ALA A 172 -6.42 -10.78 0.38
C ALA A 172 -6.36 -12.31 0.16
N THR A 173 -7.53 -12.95 0.10
CA THR A 173 -7.65 -14.39 -0.17
C THR A 173 -7.17 -14.74 -1.58
N ARG A 174 -7.57 -13.95 -2.60
CA ARG A 174 -7.12 -14.14 -3.99
C ARG A 174 -5.62 -13.89 -4.17
N TYR A 175 -5.06 -12.94 -3.45
CA TYR A 175 -3.62 -12.63 -3.54
C TYR A 175 -2.77 -13.73 -2.90
N GLY A 176 -3.26 -14.34 -1.81
CA GLY A 176 -2.56 -15.44 -1.15
C GLY A 176 -1.11 -15.08 -0.80
N ASP A 177 -0.18 -15.95 -1.12
CA ASP A 177 1.26 -15.76 -0.81
C ASP A 177 1.91 -14.60 -1.56
N ARG A 178 1.25 -14.06 -2.59
CA ARG A 178 1.72 -12.85 -3.31
C ARG A 178 1.38 -11.55 -2.59
N LEU A 179 0.49 -11.57 -1.58
CA LEU A 179 0.24 -10.40 -0.74
C LEU A 179 1.46 -10.15 0.14
N ARG A 180 2.22 -9.11 -0.15
CA ARG A 180 3.49 -8.81 0.53
C ARG A 180 3.48 -7.46 1.24
N HIS A 181 2.53 -6.61 0.92
CA HIS A 181 2.42 -5.26 1.45
C HIS A 181 0.96 -4.88 1.71
N ILE A 182 0.73 -4.12 2.78
CA ILE A 182 -0.59 -3.61 3.17
C ILE A 182 -0.50 -2.10 3.36
N HIS A 183 -1.34 -1.34 2.67
CA HIS A 183 -1.68 0.02 3.05
C HIS A 183 -2.85 -0.03 4.02
N LEU A 184 -2.52 0.15 5.29
CA LEU A 184 -3.47 0.11 6.40
C LEU A 184 -4.21 1.44 6.48
N CYS A 185 -5.41 1.44 5.98
CA CYS A 185 -6.41 2.48 6.06
C CYS A 185 -7.79 1.83 6.12
N ASP A 186 -8.83 2.59 5.88
CA ASP A 186 -10.20 2.14 5.68
C ASP A 186 -10.87 3.02 4.62
N GLY A 187 -12.04 2.64 4.18
CA GLY A 187 -12.84 3.40 3.24
C GLY A 187 -14.27 2.93 3.27
N THR A 188 -15.18 3.77 2.78
CA THR A 188 -16.59 3.42 2.66
C THR A 188 -16.92 2.96 1.24
N SER A 189 -17.62 1.85 1.14
CA SER A 189 -18.10 1.34 -0.14
C SER A 189 -19.01 2.36 -0.82
N PRO A 190 -18.89 2.60 -2.13
CA PRO A 190 -19.49 3.74 -2.75
C PRO A 190 -21.01 3.65 -2.75
N SER A 191 -21.64 4.58 -2.08
CA SER A 191 -23.06 4.89 -2.27
C SER A 191 -23.28 5.51 -3.67
N PRO A 192 -24.43 5.31 -4.32
CA PRO A 192 -24.75 5.98 -5.59
C PRO A 192 -24.68 7.52 -5.55
N ARG A 193 -24.64 8.09 -4.33
CA ARG A 193 -24.57 9.54 -4.09
C ARG A 193 -23.20 10.01 -3.61
N ALA A 194 -22.30 9.10 -3.23
CA ALA A 194 -20.96 9.47 -2.76
C ALA A 194 -20.06 9.80 -3.96
N ALA A 195 -19.50 10.98 -3.93
CA ALA A 195 -18.47 11.40 -4.87
C ALA A 195 -17.15 10.70 -4.50
N PHE A 196 -16.42 10.37 -5.49
CA PHE A 196 -15.01 10.09 -5.72
C PHE A 196 -14.00 10.48 -4.63
N LEU A 197 -14.12 10.06 -3.39
CA LEU A 197 -13.10 10.32 -2.39
C LEU A 197 -12.38 9.01 -2.09
N ASP A 198 -11.13 8.99 -2.47
CA ASP A 198 -10.16 8.09 -1.88
C ASP A 198 -9.95 8.57 -0.45
N GLU A 199 -10.66 7.92 0.49
CA GLU A 199 -10.87 8.46 1.82
C GLU A 199 -9.68 8.23 2.75
N HIS A 200 -9.00 7.11 2.61
CA HIS A 200 -7.93 6.69 3.51
C HIS A 200 -8.25 6.98 4.99
N LEU A 201 -9.43 6.49 5.42
CA LEU A 201 -9.93 6.64 6.80
C LEU A 201 -9.03 5.92 7.79
N LEU A 202 -9.17 6.26 9.07
CA LEU A 202 -8.54 5.46 10.13
C LEU A 202 -9.13 4.04 10.12
N PRO A 203 -8.31 3.01 10.37
CA PRO A 203 -8.79 1.63 10.39
C PRO A 203 -9.94 1.44 11.38
N GLY A 204 -11.08 0.97 10.89
CA GLY A 204 -12.32 0.80 11.64
C GLY A 204 -13.33 1.95 11.53
N ASP A 205 -13.00 3.03 10.81
CA ASP A 205 -13.92 4.15 10.57
C ASP A 205 -14.69 4.00 9.24
N GLY A 206 -14.32 3.02 8.40
CA GLY A 206 -15.00 2.64 7.17
C GLY A 206 -15.80 1.34 7.30
N ASP A 207 -16.05 0.68 6.19
CA ASP A 207 -16.82 -0.56 6.13
C ASP A 207 -16.02 -1.78 5.62
N GLN A 208 -14.71 -1.61 5.39
CA GLN A 208 -13.86 -2.71 4.97
C GLN A 208 -13.55 -3.66 6.15
N PRO A 209 -13.46 -4.98 5.93
CA PRO A 209 -13.18 -5.96 6.97
C PRO A 209 -11.69 -5.97 7.39
N VAL A 210 -11.13 -4.78 7.68
CA VAL A 210 -9.69 -4.58 7.97
C VAL A 210 -9.19 -5.52 9.06
N ALA A 211 -9.91 -5.61 10.19
CA ALA A 211 -9.52 -6.49 11.30
C ALA A 211 -9.47 -7.96 10.87
N ALA A 212 -10.47 -8.42 10.10
CA ALA A 212 -10.53 -9.81 9.64
C ALA A 212 -9.38 -10.15 8.68
N VAL A 213 -8.99 -9.21 7.81
CA VAL A 213 -7.80 -9.37 6.95
C VAL A 213 -6.55 -9.54 7.81
N LEU A 214 -6.32 -8.65 8.78
CA LEU A 214 -5.13 -8.70 9.64
C LEU A 214 -5.11 -9.99 10.50
N GLU A 215 -6.25 -10.42 11.04
CA GLU A 215 -6.38 -11.68 11.80
C GLU A 215 -6.06 -12.89 10.91
N ARG A 216 -6.52 -12.90 9.65
CA ARG A 216 -6.21 -13.93 8.68
C ARG A 216 -4.71 -13.98 8.36
N LEU A 217 -4.09 -12.82 8.10
CA LEU A 217 -2.66 -12.73 7.82
C LEU A 217 -1.83 -13.24 9.00
N ARG A 218 -2.20 -12.88 10.23
CA ARG A 218 -1.57 -13.41 11.43
C ARG A 218 -1.71 -14.95 11.52
N ALA A 219 -2.91 -15.48 11.26
CA ALA A 219 -3.16 -16.92 11.32
C ALA A 219 -2.35 -17.69 10.26
N ALA A 220 -2.00 -17.06 9.15
CA ALA A 220 -1.15 -17.60 8.10
C ALA A 220 0.35 -17.36 8.33
N GLU A 221 0.75 -16.84 9.50
CA GLU A 221 2.15 -16.47 9.80
C GLU A 221 2.79 -15.56 8.74
N TRP A 222 1.97 -14.66 8.20
CA TRP A 222 2.39 -13.75 7.13
C TRP A 222 3.50 -12.79 7.59
N SER A 223 4.48 -12.54 6.73
CA SER A 223 5.72 -11.82 7.04
C SER A 223 5.94 -10.53 6.22
N GLY A 224 4.91 -10.03 5.57
CA GLY A 224 5.00 -8.77 4.81
C GLY A 224 4.94 -7.52 5.69
N SER A 225 4.89 -6.36 5.06
CA SER A 225 4.85 -5.05 5.73
C SER A 225 3.43 -4.48 5.81
N ILE A 226 3.07 -3.96 7.01
CA ILE A 226 1.82 -3.21 7.22
C ILE A 226 2.19 -1.75 7.42
N VAL A 227 1.81 -0.92 6.47
CA VAL A 227 2.10 0.51 6.46
C VAL A 227 0.80 1.29 6.61
N ALA A 228 0.67 2.06 7.68
CA ALA A 228 -0.47 2.99 7.81
C ALA A 228 -0.39 4.04 6.71
N GLU A 229 -1.46 4.17 5.93
CA GLU A 229 -1.64 5.19 4.90
C GLU A 229 -3.00 5.85 5.06
N VAL A 230 -3.09 6.77 6.02
CA VAL A 230 -4.32 7.45 6.39
C VAL A 230 -4.26 8.93 6.05
N HIS A 231 -5.36 9.50 5.62
CA HIS A 231 -5.47 10.94 5.40
C HIS A 231 -5.74 11.66 6.71
N LEU A 232 -4.73 12.34 7.24
CA LEU A 232 -4.88 13.16 8.42
C LEU A 232 -5.30 14.60 8.04
N PRO A 233 -6.17 15.25 8.83
CA PRO A 233 -6.59 16.63 8.56
C PRO A 233 -5.40 17.58 8.44
N SER A 234 -5.31 18.30 7.35
CA SER A 234 -4.20 19.23 7.08
C SER A 234 -4.16 20.45 8.02
N GLY A 235 -5.25 20.73 8.73
CA GLY A 235 -5.35 21.81 9.73
C GLY A 235 -5.16 21.38 11.19
N GLY A 236 -4.91 20.09 11.45
CA GLY A 236 -4.65 19.58 12.80
C GLY A 236 -3.25 19.95 13.31
N ASP A 237 -3.12 20.09 14.63
CA ASP A 237 -1.81 20.17 15.26
C ASP A 237 -1.10 18.81 15.26
N ASP A 238 0.19 18.81 15.52
CA ASP A 238 0.99 17.60 15.50
C ASP A 238 0.59 16.60 16.60
N ALA A 239 0.12 17.09 17.76
CA ALA A 239 -0.36 16.22 18.84
C ALA A 239 -1.59 15.41 18.39
N SER A 240 -2.54 16.05 17.68
CA SER A 240 -3.69 15.37 17.09
C SER A 240 -3.28 14.36 16.02
N ARG A 241 -2.33 14.69 15.16
CA ARG A 241 -1.79 13.78 14.14
C ARG A 241 -1.14 12.56 14.77
N VAL A 242 -0.28 12.76 15.77
CA VAL A 242 0.36 11.68 16.52
C VAL A 242 -0.68 10.79 17.21
N ALA A 243 -1.72 11.36 17.80
CA ALA A 243 -2.79 10.58 18.42
C ALA A 243 -3.52 9.67 17.40
N GLN A 244 -3.83 10.17 16.21
CA GLN A 244 -4.46 9.39 15.13
C GLN A 244 -3.52 8.31 14.58
N LEU A 245 -2.23 8.63 14.39
CA LEU A 245 -1.21 7.65 13.98
C LEU A 245 -1.05 6.54 15.03
N ARG A 246 -1.03 6.88 16.32
CA ARG A 246 -1.02 5.89 17.42
C ARG A 246 -2.28 5.03 17.41
N SER A 247 -3.44 5.59 17.07
CA SER A 247 -4.70 4.82 16.97
C SER A 247 -4.61 3.78 15.86
N SER A 248 -4.10 4.14 14.69
CA SER A 248 -3.88 3.21 13.56
C SER A 248 -2.91 2.10 13.93
N LEU A 249 -1.77 2.45 14.55
CA LEU A 249 -0.79 1.47 15.02
C LEU A 249 -1.37 0.53 16.08
N ALA A 250 -2.12 1.07 17.04
CA ALA A 250 -2.79 0.28 18.07
C ALA A 250 -3.86 -0.66 17.49
N PHE A 251 -4.57 -0.23 16.43
CA PHE A 251 -5.52 -1.10 15.72
C PHE A 251 -4.80 -2.32 15.14
N ALA A 252 -3.72 -2.11 14.39
CA ALA A 252 -2.93 -3.19 13.81
C ALA A 252 -2.39 -4.14 14.91
N LYS A 253 -1.77 -3.60 15.96
CA LYS A 253 -1.22 -4.39 17.07
C LYS A 253 -2.32 -5.22 17.76
N ARG A 254 -3.52 -4.70 17.97
CA ARG A 254 -4.65 -5.46 18.54
C ARG A 254 -5.11 -6.59 17.63
N ALA A 255 -5.24 -6.35 16.34
CA ALA A 255 -5.66 -7.38 15.37
C ALA A 255 -4.63 -8.52 15.31
N PHE A 256 -3.33 -8.21 15.37
CA PHE A 256 -2.27 -9.21 15.43
C PHE A 256 -2.13 -9.90 16.81
N ALA A 257 -2.58 -9.28 17.90
CA ALA A 257 -2.58 -9.90 19.23
C ALA A 257 -3.86 -10.71 19.50
N SER A 258 -4.91 -10.54 18.71
CA SER A 258 -6.21 -11.19 18.93
C SER A 258 -6.08 -12.71 18.84
N THR A 259 -6.51 -13.41 19.88
CA THR A 259 -6.60 -14.89 19.94
C THR A 259 -7.95 -15.40 19.47
N ARG A 260 -8.79 -14.56 18.85
CA ARG A 260 -10.09 -15.00 18.33
C ARG A 260 -9.88 -16.07 17.27
N ARG A 261 -10.41 -17.29 17.54
CA ARG A 261 -10.58 -18.28 16.48
C ARG A 261 -11.51 -17.68 15.43
N LEU A 262 -11.07 -17.69 14.16
CA LEU A 262 -11.99 -17.49 13.05
C LEU A 262 -13.15 -18.49 13.22
N PRO A 263 -14.41 -18.14 12.90
CA PRO A 263 -15.48 -19.11 12.86
C PRO A 263 -15.02 -20.27 11.99
N ASP A 264 -15.07 -21.50 12.54
CA ASP A 264 -14.78 -22.73 11.80
C ASP A 264 -15.58 -22.67 10.49
N GLU A 265 -14.89 -22.71 9.36
CA GLU A 265 -15.51 -23.12 8.11
C GLU A 265 -15.99 -24.53 8.34
N SER A 266 -17.27 -24.71 8.48
CA SER A 266 -17.91 -26.01 8.64
C SER A 266 -17.44 -26.94 7.54
N PRO A 267 -16.93 -28.14 7.84
CA PRO A 267 -16.59 -29.12 6.83
C PRO A 267 -17.88 -29.83 6.38
N ASP A 268 -18.67 -29.17 5.54
CA ASP A 268 -19.78 -29.83 4.85
C ASP A 268 -19.96 -29.27 3.44
N ALA A 269 -19.10 -29.73 2.56
CA ALA A 269 -19.36 -29.91 1.13
C ALA A 269 -18.38 -30.94 0.58
N GLY A 270 -18.85 -32.17 0.52
CA GLY A 270 -18.51 -33.32 -0.29
C GLY A 270 -17.12 -33.38 -0.97
N GLY A 271 -16.35 -34.32 -0.47
CA GLY A 271 -15.06 -34.76 -0.88
C GLY A 271 -14.65 -34.80 -2.33
N LEU A 272 -13.35 -34.59 -2.51
CA LEU A 272 -12.51 -35.43 -3.38
C LEU A 272 -11.08 -35.35 -2.84
N PRO A 273 -10.42 -36.50 -2.63
CA PRO A 273 -9.07 -36.52 -2.09
C PRO A 273 -8.05 -36.35 -3.20
N TYR A 274 -7.31 -35.25 -3.17
CA TYR A 274 -6.06 -35.16 -3.96
C TYR A 274 -4.92 -35.74 -3.12
N ARG A 275 -4.44 -36.94 -3.52
CA ARG A 275 -3.12 -37.41 -3.12
C ARG A 275 -2.09 -36.76 -4.01
N LEU A 276 -1.14 -36.11 -3.39
CA LEU A 276 0.12 -35.74 -4.03
C LEU A 276 1.03 -36.99 -4.02
N ALA A 277 1.53 -37.32 -5.20
CA ALA A 277 2.74 -38.11 -5.39
C ALA A 277 3.87 -37.16 -5.72
#